data_2ca73e6b95d114b6adf9625403c720b3
#
_entry.id   2ca73e6b95d114b6adf9625403c720b3
#
_cell.length_a   1.000
_cell.length_b   1.000
_cell.length_c   1.000
_cell.angle_alpha   90.00
_cell.angle_beta   90.00
_cell.angle_gamma   90.00
#
_symmetry.space_group_name_H-M   'P 1'
#
loop_
_entity.id
_entity.type
_entity.pdbx_description
1 polymer ?
#
loop_
_entity_poly.entity_id
_entity_poly.type
_entity_poly.pdbx_seq_one_letter_code
_entity_poly.pdbx_strand_id
1 'polypeptide(L)'
;MSVLINEKLHSHRLKWRWPLSRQVTLSIGTLAVLLTVWWAVAALQLISPLFLPPPQQVLAKLLTIAGPQGFMDATLWQHLAASLTRIVLALLAAVVIGIPVGIAMGLSPTVRGILDPIIELYRPVPPLAYLPLMVIWFGIGENSKILLIYVAIFAPVAMSALAGVKSVQQVRIRAARSLGASRAQVLWFVILPGALPEILTGLRIGLGVGWSTLVAAELIAATRGLGFMVQSAGEFLATDVVLAGIAVIAIIAFLLELGLRALQRRLTPWHGEVQ
;
A
#
# COMPACT_ATOMS: atom_id res chain seq x y z
N MET A 1 -18.27 60.35 -42.14
CA MET A 1 -17.79 59.31 -43.08
C MET A 1 -16.30 59.13 -42.82
N SER A 2 -15.94 58.24 -41.91
CA SER A 2 -14.57 57.68 -41.74
C SER A 2 -14.67 56.45 -40.88
N VAL A 3 -14.58 55.34 -41.52
CA VAL A 3 -14.57 54.00 -40.92
C VAL A 3 -13.15 53.75 -40.42
N LEU A 4 -12.97 53.70 -39.08
CA LEU A 4 -11.71 53.25 -38.48
C LEU A 4 -11.77 51.74 -38.31
N ILE A 5 -11.02 51.07 -39.15
CA ILE A 5 -10.70 49.64 -39.08
C ILE A 5 -9.80 49.45 -37.86
N ASN A 6 -10.34 48.84 -36.85
CA ASN A 6 -9.58 48.42 -35.66
C ASN A 6 -9.12 46.95 -35.88
N GLU A 7 -7.96 46.77 -36.50
CA GLU A 7 -7.28 45.49 -36.59
C GLU A 7 -6.82 45.07 -35.21
N LYS A 8 -7.58 44.17 -34.56
CA LYS A 8 -7.13 43.43 -33.42
C LYS A 8 -6.04 42.46 -33.86
N LEU A 9 -4.80 42.86 -33.70
CA LEU A 9 -3.66 41.96 -33.73
C LEU A 9 -3.82 40.89 -32.62
N HIS A 10 -4.36 39.75 -32.99
CA HIS A 10 -4.31 38.56 -32.17
C HIS A 10 -2.84 38.10 -32.07
N SER A 11 -2.16 38.51 -31.00
CA SER A 11 -0.89 37.93 -30.65
C SER A 11 -1.12 36.43 -30.33
N HIS A 12 -0.84 35.58 -31.30
CA HIS A 12 -0.69 34.14 -31.07
C HIS A 12 0.50 33.94 -30.13
N ARG A 13 0.26 34.05 -28.82
CA ARG A 13 1.18 33.50 -27.86
C ARG A 13 1.17 31.99 -28.09
N LEU A 14 2.24 31.45 -28.67
CA LEU A 14 2.53 30.02 -28.67
C LEU A 14 2.51 29.53 -27.24
N LYS A 15 1.36 29.00 -26.78
CA LYS A 15 1.27 28.27 -25.54
C LYS A 15 2.06 26.98 -25.75
N TRP A 16 3.32 26.97 -25.33
CA TRP A 16 4.10 25.74 -25.23
C TRP A 16 3.31 24.78 -24.35
N ARG A 17 2.63 23.83 -24.99
CA ARG A 17 1.94 22.73 -24.28
C ARG A 17 3.03 21.76 -23.84
N TRP A 18 3.39 21.82 -22.58
CA TRP A 18 4.21 20.79 -21.97
C TRP A 18 3.50 19.44 -22.18
N PRO A 19 4.20 18.41 -22.72
CA PRO A 19 3.58 17.10 -22.99
C PRO A 19 3.11 16.37 -21.71
N LEU A 20 3.59 16.80 -20.55
CA LEU A 20 3.25 16.27 -19.23
C LEU A 20 2.42 17.30 -18.45
N SER A 21 1.49 16.82 -17.60
CA SER A 21 0.77 17.71 -16.68
C SER A 21 1.79 18.45 -15.78
N ARG A 22 1.49 19.70 -15.42
CA ARG A 22 2.35 20.52 -14.54
C ARG A 22 2.75 19.77 -13.25
N GLN A 23 1.86 18.96 -12.71
CA GLN A 23 2.13 18.14 -11.52
C GLN A 23 3.21 17.10 -11.77
N VAL A 24 3.13 16.38 -12.89
CA VAL A 24 4.14 15.36 -13.26
C VAL A 24 5.51 15.99 -13.47
N THR A 25 5.56 17.14 -14.15
CA THR A 25 6.82 17.87 -14.37
C THR A 25 7.45 18.32 -13.04
N LEU A 26 6.65 18.84 -12.11
CA LEU A 26 7.12 19.24 -10.78
C LEU A 26 7.61 18.02 -9.97
N SER A 27 6.88 16.91 -10.01
CA SER A 27 7.28 15.67 -9.31
C SER A 27 8.61 15.12 -9.83
N ILE A 28 8.78 15.07 -11.15
CA ILE A 28 10.04 14.63 -11.78
C ILE A 28 11.17 15.61 -11.41
N GLY A 29 10.91 16.91 -11.46
CA GLY A 29 11.88 17.93 -11.07
C GLY A 29 12.33 17.79 -9.62
N THR A 30 11.40 17.57 -8.69
CA THR A 30 11.71 17.33 -7.28
C THR A 30 12.59 16.09 -7.09
N LEU A 31 12.24 14.96 -7.73
CA LEU A 31 13.04 13.74 -7.65
C LEU A 31 14.44 13.93 -8.24
N ALA A 32 14.56 14.64 -9.37
CA ALA A 32 15.85 14.95 -9.98
C ALA A 32 16.71 15.82 -9.07
N VAL A 33 16.14 16.85 -8.43
CA VAL A 33 16.85 17.68 -7.45
C VAL A 33 17.33 16.86 -6.26
N LEU A 34 16.47 16.01 -5.68
CA LEU A 34 16.87 15.15 -4.55
C LEU A 34 18.01 14.20 -4.92
N LEU A 35 17.95 13.56 -6.09
CA LEU A 35 19.02 12.68 -6.58
C LEU A 35 20.31 13.45 -6.85
N THR A 36 20.22 14.67 -7.40
CA THR A 36 21.38 15.53 -7.66
C THR A 36 22.04 15.98 -6.35
N VAL A 37 21.23 16.36 -5.35
CA VAL A 37 21.73 16.73 -4.02
C VAL A 37 22.43 15.54 -3.36
N TRP A 38 21.81 14.35 -3.38
CA TRP A 38 22.44 13.15 -2.86
C TRP A 38 23.76 12.85 -3.57
N TRP A 39 23.76 12.87 -4.89
CA TRP A 39 24.97 12.65 -5.69
C TRP A 39 26.06 13.68 -5.36
N ALA A 40 25.72 14.97 -5.27
CA ALA A 40 26.67 16.04 -4.97
C ALA A 40 27.29 15.90 -3.56
N VAL A 41 26.46 15.61 -2.53
CA VAL A 41 26.94 15.39 -1.16
C VAL A 41 27.89 14.20 -1.08
N ALA A 42 27.58 13.11 -1.77
CA ALA A 42 28.44 11.93 -1.83
C ALA A 42 29.72 12.18 -2.65
N ALA A 43 29.63 12.86 -3.81
CA ALA A 43 30.77 13.15 -4.67
C ALA A 43 31.78 14.15 -4.03
N LEU A 44 31.25 15.14 -3.29
CA LEU A 44 32.08 16.10 -2.53
C LEU A 44 32.61 15.51 -1.21
N GLN A 45 32.31 14.25 -0.91
CA GLN A 45 32.70 13.57 0.33
C GLN A 45 32.37 14.35 1.61
N LEU A 46 31.25 15.12 1.59
CA LEU A 46 30.79 15.84 2.78
C LEU A 46 30.38 14.90 3.91
N ILE A 47 29.97 13.68 3.53
CA ILE A 47 29.67 12.57 4.42
C ILE A 47 30.50 11.37 3.94
N SER A 48 31.09 10.62 4.88
CA SER A 48 31.86 9.43 4.54
C SER A 48 31.05 8.45 3.68
N PRO A 49 31.60 7.84 2.63
CA PRO A 49 30.95 6.83 1.80
C PRO A 49 30.41 5.63 2.59
N LEU A 50 30.95 5.39 3.79
CA LEU A 50 30.41 4.36 4.70
C LEU A 50 28.97 4.68 5.15
N PHE A 51 28.64 5.95 5.35
CA PHE A 51 27.31 6.38 5.80
C PHE A 51 26.41 6.82 4.65
N LEU A 52 26.98 7.41 3.60
CA LEU A 52 26.23 7.87 2.43
C LEU A 52 26.98 7.49 1.14
N PRO A 53 26.85 6.24 0.67
CA PRO A 53 27.44 5.82 -0.59
C PRO A 53 26.80 6.56 -1.77
N PRO A 54 27.57 6.83 -2.85
CA PRO A 54 27.03 7.50 -4.03
C PRO A 54 25.99 6.62 -4.73
N PRO A 55 25.01 7.23 -5.42
CA PRO A 55 23.93 6.50 -6.10
C PRO A 55 24.40 5.40 -7.05
N GLN A 56 25.53 5.62 -7.73
CA GLN A 56 26.12 4.64 -8.65
C GLN A 56 26.56 3.35 -7.92
N GLN A 57 27.12 3.49 -6.71
CA GLN A 57 27.55 2.34 -5.89
C GLN A 57 26.34 1.56 -5.40
N VAL A 58 25.26 2.25 -4.98
CA VAL A 58 24.00 1.62 -4.57
C VAL A 58 23.38 0.86 -5.73
N LEU A 59 23.37 1.44 -6.95
CA LEU A 59 22.85 0.77 -8.13
C LEU A 59 23.71 -0.46 -8.53
N ALA A 60 25.02 -0.33 -8.53
CA ALA A 60 25.93 -1.44 -8.80
C ALA A 60 25.72 -2.59 -7.79
N LYS A 61 25.55 -2.23 -6.51
CA LYS A 61 25.28 -3.20 -5.44
C LYS A 61 23.92 -3.88 -5.63
N LEU A 62 22.89 -3.13 -6.02
CA LEU A 62 21.58 -3.68 -6.34
C LEU A 62 21.67 -4.75 -7.45
N LEU A 63 22.43 -4.49 -8.51
CA LEU A 63 22.66 -5.45 -9.57
C LEU A 63 23.41 -6.71 -9.07
N THR A 64 24.39 -6.51 -8.19
CA THR A 64 25.15 -7.62 -7.58
C THR A 64 24.25 -8.53 -6.74
N ILE A 65 23.42 -7.98 -5.84
CA ILE A 65 22.53 -8.76 -4.99
C ILE A 65 21.34 -9.36 -5.75
N ALA A 66 20.97 -8.77 -6.90
CA ALA A 66 19.98 -9.36 -7.80
C ALA A 66 20.55 -10.55 -8.60
N GLY A 67 21.87 -10.63 -8.74
CA GLY A 67 22.58 -11.73 -9.39
C GLY A 67 22.76 -12.96 -8.49
N PRO A 68 23.56 -13.95 -8.95
CA PRO A 68 23.78 -15.21 -8.22
C PRO A 68 24.51 -15.03 -6.88
N GLN A 69 25.28 -13.95 -6.70
CA GLN A 69 26.04 -13.71 -5.48
C GLN A 69 25.12 -13.46 -4.27
N GLY A 70 23.97 -12.77 -4.50
CA GLY A 70 23.02 -12.50 -3.43
C GLY A 70 23.57 -11.70 -2.26
N PHE A 71 22.90 -11.81 -1.12
CA PHE A 71 23.31 -11.30 0.18
C PHE A 71 22.79 -12.21 1.29
N MET A 72 23.64 -12.59 2.28
CA MET A 72 23.27 -13.48 3.39
C MET A 72 22.64 -14.80 2.92
N ASP A 73 23.35 -15.54 2.08
CA ASP A 73 22.96 -16.86 1.53
C ASP A 73 21.64 -16.89 0.75
N ALA A 74 21.18 -15.71 0.29
CA ALA A 74 19.98 -15.60 -0.54
C ALA A 74 20.12 -14.49 -1.59
N THR A 75 19.52 -14.71 -2.76
CA THR A 75 19.42 -13.67 -3.78
C THR A 75 18.33 -12.66 -3.42
N LEU A 76 18.39 -11.46 -4.02
CA LEU A 76 17.32 -10.46 -3.87
C LEU A 76 15.94 -11.04 -4.17
N TRP A 77 15.85 -11.91 -5.18
CA TRP A 77 14.59 -12.55 -5.59
C TRP A 77 14.02 -13.49 -4.53
N GLN A 78 14.90 -14.19 -3.79
CA GLN A 78 14.48 -15.06 -2.69
C GLN A 78 14.00 -14.24 -1.48
N HIS A 79 14.68 -13.14 -1.15
CA HIS A 79 14.21 -12.20 -0.14
C HIS A 79 12.85 -11.59 -0.53
N LEU A 80 12.73 -11.13 -1.78
CA LEU A 80 11.48 -10.58 -2.32
C LEU A 80 10.34 -11.60 -2.30
N ALA A 81 10.58 -12.83 -2.75
CA ALA A 81 9.58 -13.89 -2.76
C ALA A 81 9.07 -14.21 -1.35
N ALA A 82 9.96 -14.27 -0.35
CA ALA A 82 9.58 -14.48 1.05
C ALA A 82 8.66 -13.36 1.57
N SER A 83 9.03 -12.10 1.34
CA SER A 83 8.22 -10.94 1.74
C SER A 83 6.87 -10.91 1.02
N LEU A 84 6.85 -11.13 -0.31
CA LEU A 84 5.61 -11.15 -1.09
C LEU A 84 4.69 -12.28 -0.67
N THR A 85 5.21 -13.47 -0.40
CA THR A 85 4.39 -14.60 0.07
C THR A 85 3.69 -14.26 1.38
N ARG A 86 4.40 -13.67 2.36
CA ARG A 86 3.83 -13.28 3.66
C ARG A 86 2.72 -12.25 3.50
N ILE A 87 2.97 -11.17 2.74
CA ILE A 87 1.96 -10.10 2.58
C ILE A 87 0.74 -10.58 1.80
N VAL A 88 0.92 -11.40 0.76
CA VAL A 88 -0.18 -11.94 -0.04
C VAL A 88 -1.03 -12.89 0.79
N LEU A 89 -0.44 -13.81 1.55
CA LEU A 89 -1.19 -14.72 2.41
C LEU A 89 -1.96 -13.98 3.50
N ALA A 90 -1.34 -13.00 4.15
CA ALA A 90 -1.99 -12.17 5.15
C ALA A 90 -3.14 -11.33 4.56
N LEU A 91 -2.94 -10.74 3.36
CA LEU A 91 -3.97 -9.97 2.67
C LEU A 91 -5.15 -10.86 2.24
N LEU A 92 -4.87 -12.05 1.70
CA LEU A 92 -5.92 -13.02 1.34
C LEU A 92 -6.73 -13.45 2.56
N ALA A 93 -6.07 -13.74 3.69
CA ALA A 93 -6.76 -14.05 4.94
C ALA A 93 -7.65 -12.88 5.41
N ALA A 94 -7.16 -11.64 5.29
CA ALA A 94 -7.92 -10.44 5.65
C ALA A 94 -9.12 -10.21 4.70
N VAL A 95 -8.98 -10.52 3.42
CA VAL A 95 -10.09 -10.48 2.45
C VAL A 95 -11.15 -11.51 2.80
N VAL A 96 -10.73 -12.78 3.01
CA VAL A 96 -11.64 -13.90 3.25
C VAL A 96 -12.37 -13.80 4.59
N ILE A 97 -11.74 -13.24 5.61
CA ILE A 97 -12.32 -13.13 6.96
C ILE A 97 -12.80 -11.71 7.24
N GLY A 98 -11.99 -10.69 6.96
CA GLY A 98 -12.28 -9.30 7.32
C GLY A 98 -13.47 -8.71 6.55
N ILE A 99 -13.59 -8.98 5.25
CA ILE A 99 -14.72 -8.48 4.46
C ILE A 99 -16.04 -9.07 4.94
N PRO A 100 -16.23 -10.40 5.06
CA PRO A 100 -17.46 -10.98 5.62
C PRO A 100 -17.78 -10.49 7.02
N VAL A 101 -16.79 -10.37 7.90
CA VAL A 101 -16.97 -9.82 9.25
C VAL A 101 -17.48 -8.38 9.19
N GLY A 102 -16.87 -7.50 8.41
CA GLY A 102 -17.29 -6.11 8.26
C GLY A 102 -18.70 -5.98 7.66
N ILE A 103 -19.02 -6.82 6.68
CA ILE A 103 -20.39 -6.88 6.09
C ILE A 103 -21.40 -7.34 7.14
N ALA A 104 -21.10 -8.41 7.89
CA ALA A 104 -21.97 -8.90 8.96
C ALA A 104 -22.23 -7.84 10.04
N MET A 105 -21.20 -7.10 10.45
CA MET A 105 -21.34 -5.95 11.35
C MET A 105 -22.19 -4.82 10.75
N GLY A 106 -22.10 -4.60 9.44
CA GLY A 106 -22.91 -3.60 8.74
C GLY A 106 -24.38 -3.95 8.64
N LEU A 107 -24.69 -5.24 8.53
CA LEU A 107 -26.04 -5.76 8.37
C LEU A 107 -26.76 -6.04 9.71
N SER A 108 -26.02 -6.34 10.78
CA SER A 108 -26.58 -6.74 12.06
C SER A 108 -26.05 -5.88 13.22
N PRO A 109 -26.93 -5.10 13.90
CA PRO A 109 -26.57 -4.35 15.09
C PRO A 109 -26.02 -5.25 16.21
N THR A 110 -26.51 -6.47 16.34
CA THR A 110 -26.07 -7.44 17.36
C THR A 110 -24.61 -7.88 17.10
N VAL A 111 -24.29 -8.29 15.86
CA VAL A 111 -22.94 -8.68 15.46
C VAL A 111 -21.98 -7.50 15.64
N ARG A 112 -22.42 -6.31 15.27
CA ARG A 112 -21.65 -5.10 15.49
C ARG A 112 -21.39 -4.85 16.97
N GLY A 113 -22.41 -4.90 17.83
CA GLY A 113 -22.28 -4.67 19.26
C GLY A 113 -21.30 -5.63 19.95
N ILE A 114 -21.12 -6.84 19.40
CA ILE A 114 -20.14 -7.83 19.91
C ILE A 114 -18.73 -7.57 19.38
N LEU A 115 -18.57 -7.33 18.09
CA LEU A 115 -17.25 -7.30 17.45
C LEU A 115 -16.60 -5.90 17.46
N ASP A 116 -17.39 -4.83 17.40
CA ASP A 116 -16.90 -3.44 17.38
C ASP A 116 -16.00 -3.14 18.59
N PRO A 117 -16.40 -3.46 19.84
CA PRO A 117 -15.54 -3.20 21.00
C PRO A 117 -14.20 -3.96 20.96
N ILE A 118 -14.21 -5.20 20.43
CA ILE A 118 -13.01 -6.02 20.30
C ILE A 118 -12.04 -5.39 19.29
N ILE A 119 -12.57 -4.97 18.14
CA ILE A 119 -11.76 -4.33 17.08
C ILE A 119 -11.23 -2.98 17.56
N GLU A 120 -12.06 -2.16 18.21
CA GLU A 120 -11.66 -0.87 18.75
C GLU A 120 -10.63 -0.97 19.88
N LEU A 121 -10.65 -2.05 20.65
CA LEU A 121 -9.69 -2.28 21.73
C LEU A 121 -8.28 -2.58 21.20
N TYR A 122 -8.15 -3.45 20.20
CA TYR A 122 -6.82 -3.84 19.72
C TYR A 122 -6.28 -2.91 18.61
N ARG A 123 -7.13 -2.24 17.85
CA ARG A 123 -6.74 -1.39 16.70
C ARG A 123 -5.70 -0.29 17.05
N PRO A 124 -5.80 0.42 18.22
CA PRO A 124 -4.81 1.44 18.57
C PRO A 124 -3.44 0.88 18.93
N VAL A 125 -3.35 -0.41 19.27
CA VAL A 125 -2.09 -1.05 19.67
C VAL A 125 -1.25 -1.29 18.40
N PRO A 126 0.01 -0.81 18.34
CA PRO A 126 0.88 -1.09 17.23
C PRO A 126 1.02 -2.60 17.00
N PRO A 127 0.79 -3.12 15.79
CA PRO A 127 0.81 -4.57 15.53
C PRO A 127 2.11 -5.25 15.98
N LEU A 128 3.23 -4.54 15.85
CA LEU A 128 4.55 -5.06 16.28
C LEU A 128 4.62 -5.39 17.77
N ALA A 129 3.83 -4.72 18.61
CA ALA A 129 3.77 -5.02 20.04
C ALA A 129 3.24 -6.44 20.33
N TYR A 130 2.49 -7.02 19.39
CA TYR A 130 2.01 -8.40 19.50
C TYR A 130 3.04 -9.45 19.06
N LEU A 131 4.16 -9.05 18.43
CA LEU A 131 5.15 -10.00 17.89
C LEU A 131 5.66 -11.00 18.93
N PRO A 132 6.06 -10.61 20.16
CA PRO A 132 6.51 -11.58 21.16
C PRO A 132 5.42 -12.61 21.50
N LEU A 133 4.17 -12.17 21.60
CA LEU A 133 3.03 -13.04 21.88
C LEU A 133 2.77 -14.01 20.72
N MET A 134 2.86 -13.55 19.47
CA MET A 134 2.74 -14.39 18.29
C MET A 134 3.84 -15.46 18.24
N VAL A 135 5.06 -15.08 18.62
CA VAL A 135 6.19 -16.04 18.69
C VAL A 135 5.99 -17.07 19.82
N ILE A 136 5.48 -16.66 20.96
CA ILE A 136 5.18 -17.58 22.09
C ILE A 136 4.10 -18.59 21.71
N TRP A 137 3.04 -18.14 21.02
CA TRP A 137 1.90 -19.00 20.69
C TRP A 137 2.12 -19.88 19.46
N PHE A 138 2.80 -19.36 18.43
CA PHE A 138 2.91 -19.99 17.11
C PHE A 138 4.35 -20.38 16.74
N GLY A 139 5.32 -20.13 17.65
CA GLY A 139 6.73 -20.38 17.42
C GLY A 139 7.44 -19.33 16.55
N ILE A 140 8.77 -19.47 16.49
CA ILE A 140 9.61 -18.64 15.61
C ILE A 140 9.50 -19.22 14.19
N GLY A 141 8.54 -18.73 13.40
CA GLY A 141 8.30 -19.28 12.05
C GLY A 141 7.56 -18.32 11.14
N GLU A 142 7.14 -18.82 9.98
CA GLU A 142 6.37 -18.05 9.01
C GLU A 142 4.96 -17.72 9.52
N ASN A 143 4.34 -18.66 10.26
CA ASN A 143 2.97 -18.51 10.75
C ASN A 143 2.82 -17.30 11.69
N SER A 144 3.74 -17.10 12.64
CA SER A 144 3.71 -15.95 13.57
C SER A 144 3.80 -14.62 12.82
N LYS A 145 4.64 -14.52 11.77
CA LYS A 145 4.78 -13.33 10.93
C LYS A 145 3.54 -13.07 10.09
N ILE A 146 3.04 -14.10 9.39
CA ILE A 146 1.83 -13.99 8.56
C ILE A 146 0.63 -13.58 9.41
N LEU A 147 0.46 -14.19 10.60
CA LEU A 147 -0.64 -13.87 11.50
C LEU A 147 -0.54 -12.44 12.04
N LEU A 148 0.67 -11.99 12.39
CA LEU A 148 0.90 -10.61 12.82
C LEU A 148 0.49 -9.60 11.74
N ILE A 149 0.91 -9.84 10.49
CA ILE A 149 0.56 -9.00 9.34
C ILE A 149 -0.96 -9.05 9.08
N TYR A 150 -1.56 -10.25 9.17
CA TYR A 150 -3.01 -10.41 9.05
C TYR A 150 -3.77 -9.57 10.08
N VAL A 151 -3.39 -9.61 11.35
CA VAL A 151 -4.02 -8.82 12.41
C VAL A 151 -3.92 -7.32 12.12
N ALA A 152 -2.78 -6.87 11.57
CA ALA A 152 -2.59 -5.48 11.16
C ALA A 152 -3.53 -5.05 10.02
N ILE A 153 -3.79 -5.95 9.05
CA ILE A 153 -4.63 -5.69 7.87
C ILE A 153 -6.12 -5.85 8.21
N PHE A 154 -6.47 -6.76 9.11
CA PHE A 154 -7.85 -7.14 9.39
C PHE A 154 -8.72 -5.97 9.81
N ALA A 155 -8.29 -5.14 10.76
CA ALA A 155 -9.10 -4.02 11.25
C ALA A 155 -9.43 -2.98 10.17
N PRO A 156 -8.47 -2.45 9.40
CA PRO A 156 -8.76 -1.55 8.28
C PRO A 156 -9.75 -2.16 7.29
N VAL A 157 -9.59 -3.43 6.93
CA VAL A 157 -10.44 -4.12 5.96
C VAL A 157 -11.86 -4.31 6.50
N ALA A 158 -12.01 -4.83 7.73
CA ALA A 158 -13.31 -5.06 8.33
C ALA A 158 -14.08 -3.76 8.57
N MET A 159 -13.40 -2.72 9.07
CA MET A 159 -14.03 -1.42 9.31
C MET A 159 -14.42 -0.69 8.02
N SER A 160 -13.62 -0.82 6.96
CA SER A 160 -13.99 -0.27 5.65
C SER A 160 -15.15 -1.03 5.00
N ALA A 161 -15.21 -2.36 5.18
CA ALA A 161 -16.36 -3.14 4.72
C ALA A 161 -17.64 -2.76 5.49
N LEU A 162 -17.55 -2.56 6.81
CA LEU A 162 -18.64 -2.02 7.63
C LEU A 162 -19.09 -0.63 7.14
N ALA A 163 -18.14 0.27 6.89
CA ALA A 163 -18.42 1.61 6.36
C ALA A 163 -19.08 1.55 4.99
N GLY A 164 -18.60 0.68 4.11
CA GLY A 164 -19.15 0.46 2.78
C GLY A 164 -20.59 -0.02 2.83
N VAL A 165 -20.94 -0.98 3.69
CA VAL A 165 -22.34 -1.41 3.87
C VAL A 165 -23.23 -0.25 4.33
N LYS A 166 -22.74 0.59 5.24
CA LYS A 166 -23.48 1.75 5.76
C LYS A 166 -23.60 2.90 4.77
N SER A 167 -22.68 3.05 3.85
CA SER A 167 -22.73 4.12 2.83
C SER A 167 -23.82 3.89 1.77
N VAL A 168 -24.34 2.66 1.65
CA VAL A 168 -25.39 2.35 0.69
C VAL A 168 -26.69 3.07 1.05
N GLN A 169 -27.19 3.88 0.13
CA GLN A 169 -28.40 4.67 0.33
C GLN A 169 -29.62 3.80 0.64
N GLN A 170 -30.32 4.09 1.72
CA GLN A 170 -31.52 3.34 2.14
C GLN A 170 -32.64 3.37 1.10
N VAL A 171 -32.70 4.44 0.29
CA VAL A 171 -33.67 4.55 -0.81
C VAL A 171 -33.46 3.42 -1.82
N ARG A 172 -32.22 3.08 -2.19
CA ARG A 172 -31.90 1.98 -3.12
C ARG A 172 -32.34 0.63 -2.55
N ILE A 173 -32.10 0.41 -1.25
CA ILE A 173 -32.51 -0.83 -0.55
C ILE A 173 -34.04 -0.94 -0.51
N ARG A 174 -34.72 0.15 -0.18
CA ARG A 174 -36.22 0.18 -0.15
C ARG A 174 -36.83 -0.03 -1.54
N ALA A 175 -36.29 0.63 -2.57
CA ALA A 175 -36.75 0.44 -3.95
C ALA A 175 -36.59 -1.02 -4.41
N ALA A 176 -35.46 -1.67 -4.15
CA ALA A 176 -35.31 -3.08 -4.48
C ALA A 176 -36.32 -3.98 -3.76
N ARG A 177 -36.57 -3.72 -2.48
CA ARG A 177 -37.59 -4.46 -1.70
C ARG A 177 -39.01 -4.24 -2.20
N SER A 178 -39.36 -3.03 -2.61
CA SER A 178 -40.69 -2.71 -3.20
C SER A 178 -40.90 -3.44 -4.53
N LEU A 179 -39.81 -3.78 -5.24
CA LEU A 179 -39.87 -4.62 -6.45
C LEU A 179 -39.88 -6.14 -6.15
N GLY A 180 -39.95 -6.53 -4.86
CA GLY A 180 -40.02 -7.94 -4.46
C GLY A 180 -38.68 -8.62 -4.28
N ALA A 181 -37.56 -7.87 -4.26
CA ALA A 181 -36.24 -8.48 -4.06
C ALA A 181 -36.11 -9.13 -2.68
N SER A 182 -35.61 -10.36 -2.64
CA SER A 182 -35.28 -11.09 -1.41
C SER A 182 -34.09 -10.47 -0.68
N ARG A 183 -33.89 -10.82 0.59
CA ARG A 183 -32.73 -10.33 1.40
C ARG A 183 -31.40 -10.66 0.74
N ALA A 184 -31.25 -11.85 0.16
CA ALA A 184 -30.06 -12.27 -0.55
C ALA A 184 -29.85 -11.44 -1.82
N GLN A 185 -30.88 -11.19 -2.60
CA GLN A 185 -30.80 -10.35 -3.80
C GLN A 185 -30.40 -8.91 -3.46
N VAL A 186 -30.98 -8.34 -2.40
CA VAL A 186 -30.60 -7.00 -1.92
C VAL A 186 -29.12 -6.98 -1.51
N LEU A 187 -28.63 -8.01 -0.82
CA LEU A 187 -27.22 -8.11 -0.45
C LEU A 187 -26.31 -8.16 -1.67
N TRP A 188 -26.55 -9.09 -2.59
CA TRP A 188 -25.65 -9.35 -3.71
C TRP A 188 -25.70 -8.29 -4.81
N PHE A 189 -26.88 -7.73 -5.10
CA PHE A 189 -27.08 -6.81 -6.23
C PHE A 189 -27.16 -5.33 -5.86
N VAL A 190 -27.34 -5.00 -4.57
CA VAL A 190 -27.43 -3.59 -4.12
C VAL A 190 -26.34 -3.24 -3.12
N ILE A 191 -26.22 -4.03 -2.03
CA ILE A 191 -25.32 -3.69 -0.92
C ILE A 191 -23.88 -3.95 -1.31
N LEU A 192 -23.53 -5.14 -1.78
CA LEU A 192 -22.16 -5.49 -2.12
C LEU A 192 -21.56 -4.60 -3.22
N PRO A 193 -22.24 -4.38 -4.36
CA PRO A 193 -21.72 -3.46 -5.37
C PRO A 193 -21.59 -2.02 -4.86
N GLY A 194 -22.54 -1.57 -4.02
CA GLY A 194 -22.48 -0.24 -3.41
C GLY A 194 -21.37 -0.08 -2.37
N ALA A 195 -21.03 -1.15 -1.65
CA ALA A 195 -19.97 -1.17 -0.63
C ALA A 195 -18.56 -1.37 -1.22
N LEU A 196 -18.46 -1.88 -2.45
CA LEU A 196 -17.21 -2.28 -3.07
C LEU A 196 -16.13 -1.18 -3.11
N PRO A 197 -16.45 0.10 -3.42
CA PRO A 197 -15.46 1.17 -3.40
C PRO A 197 -14.78 1.34 -2.04
N GLU A 198 -15.55 1.32 -0.96
CA GLU A 198 -15.04 1.44 0.42
C GLU A 198 -14.24 0.21 0.83
N ILE A 199 -14.68 -1.00 0.44
CA ILE A 199 -13.95 -2.25 0.69
C ILE A 199 -12.57 -2.19 0.02
N LEU A 200 -12.49 -1.77 -1.24
CA LEU A 200 -11.23 -1.64 -1.96
C LEU A 200 -10.33 -0.55 -1.37
N THR A 201 -10.91 0.54 -0.88
CA THR A 201 -10.17 1.57 -0.13
C THR A 201 -9.61 0.98 1.17
N GLY A 202 -10.38 0.18 1.89
CA GLY A 202 -9.91 -0.55 3.07
C GLY A 202 -8.78 -1.51 2.79
N LEU A 203 -8.81 -2.22 1.66
CA LEU A 203 -7.71 -3.11 1.23
C LEU A 203 -6.43 -2.32 0.98
N ARG A 204 -6.50 -1.13 0.39
CA ARG A 204 -5.33 -0.27 0.16
C ARG A 204 -4.74 0.23 1.48
N ILE A 205 -5.59 0.72 2.40
CA ILE A 205 -5.15 1.14 3.72
C ILE A 205 -4.53 -0.05 4.46
N GLY A 206 -5.20 -1.20 4.46
CA GLY A 206 -4.73 -2.44 5.06
C GLY A 206 -3.40 -2.92 4.50
N LEU A 207 -3.21 -2.85 3.17
CA LEU A 207 -1.94 -3.18 2.53
C LEU A 207 -0.81 -2.26 3.02
N GLY A 208 -1.04 -0.96 3.13
CA GLY A 208 -0.03 -0.01 3.63
C GLY A 208 0.40 -0.31 5.06
N VAL A 209 -0.55 -0.55 5.96
CA VAL A 209 -0.27 -0.95 7.35
C VAL A 209 0.41 -2.32 7.41
N GLY A 210 -0.10 -3.29 6.63
CA GLY A 210 0.46 -4.63 6.55
C GLY A 210 1.88 -4.65 6.00
N TRP A 211 2.20 -3.82 5.00
CA TRP A 211 3.55 -3.71 4.45
C TRP A 211 4.54 -3.17 5.47
N SER A 212 4.18 -2.12 6.20
CA SER A 212 5.02 -1.58 7.28
C SER A 212 5.23 -2.62 8.39
N THR A 213 4.18 -3.34 8.76
CA THR A 213 4.23 -4.41 9.77
C THR A 213 5.09 -5.59 9.30
N LEU A 214 5.00 -5.97 8.01
CA LEU A 214 5.83 -7.00 7.39
C LEU A 214 7.31 -6.68 7.55
N VAL A 215 7.73 -5.48 7.09
CA VAL A 215 9.13 -5.07 7.16
C VAL A 215 9.61 -5.09 8.60
N ALA A 216 8.83 -4.52 9.53
CA ALA A 216 9.18 -4.50 10.95
C ALA A 216 9.26 -5.90 11.57
N ALA A 217 8.37 -6.83 11.20
CA ALA A 217 8.43 -8.23 11.67
C ALA A 217 9.65 -8.96 11.10
N GLU A 218 10.04 -8.68 9.87
CA GLU A 218 11.22 -9.25 9.23
C GLU A 218 12.54 -8.77 9.85
N LEU A 219 12.60 -7.53 10.34
CA LEU A 219 13.77 -7.00 11.06
C LEU A 219 14.10 -7.82 12.32
N ILE A 220 13.10 -8.38 12.99
CA ILE A 220 13.26 -8.98 14.32
C ILE A 220 13.28 -10.52 14.27
N ALA A 221 12.43 -11.13 13.45
CA ALA A 221 12.13 -12.55 13.56
C ALA A 221 12.27 -13.35 12.25
N ALA A 222 12.98 -12.82 11.25
CA ALA A 222 13.14 -13.51 9.97
C ALA A 222 14.57 -13.97 9.73
N THR A 223 14.72 -15.00 8.89
CA THR A 223 15.99 -15.45 8.29
C THR A 223 16.06 -15.13 6.80
N ARG A 224 14.94 -14.73 6.19
CA ARG A 224 14.82 -14.28 4.80
C ARG A 224 13.70 -13.25 4.69
N GLY A 225 13.85 -12.32 3.79
CA GLY A 225 12.91 -11.22 3.53
C GLY A 225 13.66 -9.92 3.26
N LEU A 226 12.97 -8.94 2.68
CA LEU A 226 13.56 -7.63 2.38
C LEU A 226 13.94 -6.87 3.66
N GLY A 227 13.10 -6.94 4.70
CA GLY A 227 13.40 -6.34 6.00
C GLY A 227 14.62 -7.01 6.65
N PHE A 228 14.68 -8.34 6.67
CA PHE A 228 15.85 -9.08 7.17
C PHE A 228 17.13 -8.68 6.43
N MET A 229 17.07 -8.61 5.09
CA MET A 229 18.23 -8.19 4.28
C MET A 229 18.73 -6.80 4.68
N VAL A 230 17.83 -5.83 4.86
CA VAL A 230 18.16 -4.46 5.28
C VAL A 230 18.74 -4.43 6.69
N GLN A 231 18.15 -5.17 7.63
CA GLN A 231 18.65 -5.25 9.01
C GLN A 231 20.05 -5.83 9.08
N SER A 232 20.24 -7.00 8.48
CA SER A 232 21.56 -7.66 8.45
C SER A 232 22.63 -6.80 7.77
N ALA A 233 22.26 -6.12 6.67
CA ALA A 233 23.17 -5.18 6.02
C ALA A 233 23.55 -4.02 6.94
N GLY A 234 22.61 -3.52 7.73
CA GLY A 234 22.87 -2.48 8.74
C GLY A 234 23.84 -2.93 9.83
N GLU A 235 23.69 -4.16 10.34
CA GLU A 235 24.58 -4.75 11.34
C GLU A 235 26.03 -4.89 10.87
N PHE A 236 26.21 -5.13 9.56
CA PHE A 236 27.54 -5.21 8.92
C PHE A 236 28.02 -3.88 8.34
N LEU A 237 27.32 -2.77 8.58
CA LEU A 237 27.61 -1.43 8.01
C LEU A 237 27.71 -1.43 6.48
N ALA A 238 27.01 -2.36 5.81
CA ALA A 238 26.89 -2.43 4.36
C ALA A 238 25.80 -1.45 3.87
N THR A 239 26.07 -0.15 4.02
CA THR A 239 25.08 0.92 3.77
C THR A 239 24.60 0.97 2.31
N ASP A 240 25.43 0.53 1.38
CA ASP A 240 25.06 0.36 -0.03
C ASP A 240 23.93 -0.67 -0.22
N VAL A 241 23.99 -1.81 0.51
CA VAL A 241 22.91 -2.82 0.55
C VAL A 241 21.68 -2.30 1.28
N VAL A 242 21.85 -1.57 2.38
CA VAL A 242 20.73 -0.96 3.13
C VAL A 242 19.93 -0.04 2.21
N LEU A 243 20.60 0.91 1.53
CA LEU A 243 19.93 1.85 0.63
C LEU A 243 19.29 1.14 -0.58
N ALA A 244 19.99 0.15 -1.16
CA ALA A 244 19.42 -0.69 -2.23
C ALA A 244 18.17 -1.43 -1.76
N GLY A 245 18.19 -2.03 -0.57
CA GLY A 245 17.05 -2.73 0.02
C GLY A 245 15.87 -1.81 0.31
N ILE A 246 16.12 -0.62 0.87
CA ILE A 246 15.10 0.41 1.10
C ILE A 246 14.45 0.82 -0.24
N ALA A 247 15.26 1.04 -1.28
CA ALA A 247 14.74 1.38 -2.61
C ALA A 247 13.85 0.26 -3.16
N VAL A 248 14.25 -1.01 -3.04
CA VAL A 248 13.41 -2.15 -3.46
C VAL A 248 12.12 -2.22 -2.65
N ILE A 249 12.16 -2.07 -1.33
CA ILE A 249 10.98 -2.05 -0.47
C ILE A 249 10.00 -0.96 -0.93
N ALA A 250 10.50 0.26 -1.21
CA ALA A 250 9.69 1.38 -1.66
C ALA A 250 9.07 1.13 -3.06
N ILE A 251 9.86 0.60 -4.00
CA ILE A 251 9.38 0.28 -5.36
C ILE A 251 8.26 -0.79 -5.29
N ILE A 252 8.46 -1.86 -4.53
CA ILE A 252 7.46 -2.92 -4.42
C ILE A 252 6.18 -2.41 -3.74
N ALA A 253 6.30 -1.64 -2.65
CA ALA A 253 5.15 -1.00 -2.01
C ALA A 253 4.35 -0.15 -3.00
N PHE A 254 5.04 0.66 -3.80
CA PHE A 254 4.44 1.51 -4.82
C PHE A 254 3.76 0.68 -5.93
N LEU A 255 4.39 -0.39 -6.41
CA LEU A 255 3.81 -1.28 -7.41
C LEU A 255 2.56 -2.00 -6.90
N LEU A 256 2.56 -2.47 -5.65
CA LEU A 256 1.39 -3.07 -5.01
C LEU A 256 0.25 -2.07 -4.87
N GLU A 257 0.54 -0.84 -4.47
CA GLU A 257 -0.45 0.25 -4.39
C GLU A 257 -1.03 0.59 -5.78
N LEU A 258 -0.18 0.69 -6.82
CA LEU A 258 -0.63 0.89 -8.19
C LEU A 258 -1.51 -0.26 -8.69
N GLY A 259 -1.15 -1.50 -8.35
CA GLY A 259 -1.95 -2.69 -8.67
C GLY A 259 -3.34 -2.63 -8.06
N LEU A 260 -3.45 -2.30 -6.77
CA LEU A 260 -4.76 -2.13 -6.11
C LEU A 260 -5.55 -0.94 -6.66
N ARG A 261 -4.90 0.17 -7.01
CA ARG A 261 -5.57 1.30 -7.68
C ARG A 261 -6.11 0.90 -9.05
N ALA A 262 -5.35 0.15 -9.82
CA ALA A 262 -5.79 -0.34 -11.12
C ALA A 262 -6.96 -1.32 -10.98
N LEU A 263 -6.92 -2.21 -9.99
CA LEU A 263 -8.01 -3.11 -9.64
C LEU A 263 -9.27 -2.33 -9.23
N GLN A 264 -9.13 -1.32 -8.37
CA GLN A 264 -10.22 -0.45 -7.94
C GLN A 264 -10.89 0.23 -9.13
N ARG A 265 -10.11 0.86 -10.03
CA ARG A 265 -10.65 1.50 -11.24
C ARG A 265 -11.43 0.54 -12.14
N ARG A 266 -10.99 -0.72 -12.25
CA ARG A 266 -11.67 -1.74 -13.06
C ARG A 266 -12.94 -2.24 -12.40
N LEU A 267 -12.94 -2.44 -11.07
CA LEU A 267 -14.08 -3.02 -10.36
C LEU A 267 -15.14 -1.99 -9.96
N THR A 268 -14.79 -0.70 -9.91
CA THR A 268 -15.71 0.38 -9.51
C THR A 268 -15.67 1.57 -10.50
N PRO A 269 -15.94 1.33 -11.80
CA PRO A 269 -15.86 2.41 -12.80
C PRO A 269 -16.85 3.54 -12.52
N TRP A 270 -17.98 3.25 -11.85
CA TRP A 270 -19.01 4.23 -11.49
C TRP A 270 -18.64 5.17 -10.33
N HIS A 271 -17.54 4.92 -9.61
CA HIS A 271 -17.18 5.70 -8.42
C HIS A 271 -16.44 7.00 -8.74
N GLY A 272 -15.98 7.20 -9.98
CA GLY A 272 -15.27 8.40 -10.42
C GLY A 272 -16.13 9.43 -11.17
N GLU A 273 -17.38 9.13 -11.47
CA GLU A 273 -18.25 9.97 -12.32
C GLU A 273 -19.13 10.96 -11.54
N VAL A 274 -19.03 11.02 -10.21
CA VAL A 274 -19.90 11.83 -9.33
C VAL A 274 -19.10 12.93 -8.59
N GLN A 275 -17.98 13.40 -9.19
CA GLN A 275 -17.27 14.60 -8.69
C GLN A 275 -17.27 15.69 -9.74
#